data_e109377942f3e4c6c999c19dea69b329
#
_entry.id   e109377942f3e4c6c999c19dea69b329
#
_cell.length_a   1.000
_cell.length_b   1.000
_cell.length_c   1.000
_cell.angle_alpha   90.00
_cell.angle_beta   90.00
_cell.angle_gamma   90.00
#
_symmetry.space_group_name_H-M   'P 1'
#
loop_
_entity.id
_entity.type
_entity.pdbx_description
1 polymer ?
#
loop_
_entity_poly.entity_id
_entity_poly.type
_entity_poly.pdbx_seq_one_letter_code
_entity_poly.pdbx_strand_id
1 'polypeptide(L)'
;MASWSDFAAADPSLAAAIRALLEQYGPGMAYLATIRPDGGPRIHPVSPVITDEGLYCFIVASPKRRDLARDGRYALHSYPPEENDDEAYLTGRAARVHDPVVIATLSQTWRASAAVDWHLYELQVDTATLRRHGPGGALPLAATPPAHPLSRTWRARLSRPLAIAS
;
A
#
# COMPACT_ATOMS: atom_id res chain seq x y z
N MET A 1 3.54 -13.05 -3.81
CA MET A 1 2.52 -11.97 -3.75
C MET A 1 1.30 -12.53 -3.07
N ALA A 2 0.65 -11.74 -2.25
CA ALA A 2 -0.57 -12.10 -1.54
C ALA A 2 -1.59 -10.96 -1.71
N SER A 3 -2.88 -11.24 -1.57
CA SER A 3 -3.89 -10.19 -1.45
C SER A 3 -3.74 -9.47 -0.09
N TRP A 4 -4.41 -8.34 0.05
CA TRP A 4 -4.53 -7.70 1.37
C TRP A 4 -5.22 -8.63 2.38
N SER A 5 -6.27 -9.36 1.96
CA SER A 5 -6.98 -10.30 2.82
C SER A 5 -6.10 -11.47 3.30
N ASP A 6 -5.24 -12.02 2.43
CA ASP A 6 -4.25 -13.03 2.82
C ASP A 6 -3.27 -12.50 3.88
N PHE A 7 -2.79 -11.26 3.70
CA PHE A 7 -1.93 -10.60 4.67
C PHE A 7 -2.66 -10.36 5.99
N ALA A 8 -3.89 -9.82 5.94
CA ALA A 8 -4.70 -9.55 7.12
C ALA A 8 -5.06 -10.83 7.89
N ALA A 9 -5.32 -11.93 7.20
CA ALA A 9 -5.55 -13.24 7.82
C ALA A 9 -4.28 -13.80 8.47
N ALA A 10 -3.10 -13.57 7.87
CA ALA A 10 -1.83 -14.07 8.37
C ALA A 10 -1.29 -13.27 9.58
N ASP A 11 -1.52 -11.96 9.62
CA ASP A 11 -1.12 -11.07 10.72
C ASP A 11 -2.17 -9.96 10.95
N PRO A 12 -3.30 -10.28 11.59
CA PRO A 12 -4.41 -9.33 11.77
C PRO A 12 -4.01 -8.06 12.52
N SER A 13 -3.14 -8.18 13.51
CA SER A 13 -2.73 -7.05 14.34
C SER A 13 -1.85 -6.07 13.58
N LEU A 14 -0.96 -6.57 12.72
CA LEU A 14 -0.12 -5.74 11.87
C LEU A 14 -0.95 -5.07 10.77
N ALA A 15 -1.86 -5.82 10.15
CA ALA A 15 -2.75 -5.31 9.12
C ALA A 15 -3.66 -4.18 9.66
N ALA A 16 -4.24 -4.36 10.85
CA ALA A 16 -5.05 -3.33 11.50
C ALA A 16 -4.23 -2.05 11.81
N ALA A 17 -3.01 -2.20 12.30
CA ALA A 17 -2.14 -1.06 12.60
C ALA A 17 -1.71 -0.30 11.33
N ILE A 18 -1.39 -1.01 10.24
CA ILE A 18 -1.06 -0.41 8.94
C ILE A 18 -2.29 0.30 8.34
N ARG A 19 -3.47 -0.35 8.40
CA ARG A 19 -4.71 0.24 7.93
C ARG A 19 -5.01 1.55 8.66
N ALA A 20 -4.85 1.58 9.98
CA ALA A 20 -5.08 2.79 10.79
C ALA A 20 -4.20 3.96 10.32
N LEU A 21 -2.92 3.72 9.99
CA LEU A 21 -2.02 4.76 9.46
C LEU A 21 -2.39 5.20 8.03
N LEU A 22 -2.88 4.29 7.19
CA LEU A 22 -3.31 4.63 5.82
C LEU A 22 -4.65 5.39 5.80
N GLU A 23 -5.51 5.18 6.80
CA GLU A 23 -6.86 5.79 6.90
C GLU A 23 -6.96 6.92 7.95
N GLN A 24 -5.86 7.31 8.59
CA GLN A 24 -5.86 8.28 9.70
C GLN A 24 -6.43 9.67 9.35
N TYR A 25 -6.40 10.06 8.09
CA TYR A 25 -6.95 11.33 7.61
C TYR A 25 -8.25 11.17 6.81
N GLY A 26 -8.99 10.09 7.03
CA GLY A 26 -10.24 9.78 6.33
C GLY A 26 -10.02 8.79 5.19
N PRO A 27 -10.62 9.00 3.99
CA PRO A 27 -10.53 8.02 2.90
C PRO A 27 -9.09 7.95 2.38
N GLY A 28 -8.27 7.10 2.98
CA GLY A 28 -6.90 6.74 2.66
C GLY A 28 -6.01 7.84 2.08
N MET A 29 -4.88 8.13 2.71
CA MET A 29 -3.83 9.00 2.15
C MET A 29 -2.47 8.29 2.21
N ALA A 30 -1.82 8.21 1.06
CA ALA A 30 -0.52 7.55 0.95
C ALA A 30 0.32 8.14 -0.20
N TYR A 31 1.62 7.86 -0.17
CA TYR A 31 2.51 8.08 -1.31
C TYR A 31 2.73 6.76 -2.05
N LEU A 32 2.44 6.74 -3.35
CA LEU A 32 2.69 5.61 -4.23
C LEU A 32 3.94 5.89 -5.06
N ALA A 33 4.95 5.05 -4.92
CA ALA A 33 6.10 5.01 -5.82
C ALA A 33 5.88 3.99 -6.93
N THR A 34 6.21 4.39 -8.16
CA THR A 34 6.18 3.56 -9.39
C THR A 34 7.53 3.63 -10.10
N ILE A 35 7.77 2.73 -11.05
CA ILE A 35 9.02 2.68 -11.81
C ILE A 35 8.82 3.36 -13.16
N ARG A 36 9.60 4.39 -13.44
CA ARG A 36 9.63 5.10 -14.74
C ARG A 36 10.26 4.24 -15.84
N PRO A 37 10.08 4.58 -17.15
CA PRO A 37 10.73 3.86 -18.25
C PRO A 37 12.26 3.79 -18.15
N ASP A 38 12.88 4.81 -17.56
CA ASP A 38 14.33 4.87 -17.34
C ASP A 38 14.81 4.13 -16.09
N GLY A 39 13.90 3.42 -15.37
CA GLY A 39 14.19 2.71 -14.13
C GLY A 39 14.16 3.58 -12.88
N GLY A 40 14.06 4.90 -13.01
CA GLY A 40 13.99 5.81 -11.88
C GLY A 40 12.65 5.74 -11.13
N PRO A 41 12.61 6.08 -9.85
CA PRO A 41 11.37 6.13 -9.09
C PRO A 41 10.53 7.36 -9.48
N ARG A 42 9.21 7.23 -9.36
CA ARG A 42 8.23 8.31 -9.44
C ARG A 42 7.31 8.21 -8.25
N ILE A 43 7.11 9.30 -7.51
CA ILE A 43 6.28 9.34 -6.31
C ILE A 43 5.08 10.25 -6.54
N HIS A 44 3.90 9.79 -6.13
CA HIS A 44 2.64 10.53 -6.21
C HIS A 44 1.79 10.32 -4.97
N PRO A 45 1.04 11.33 -4.51
CA PRO A 45 -0.04 11.11 -3.58
C PRO A 45 -1.14 10.26 -4.23
N VAL A 46 -1.73 9.36 -3.45
CA VAL A 46 -2.86 8.51 -3.82
C VAL A 46 -3.80 8.35 -2.63
N SER A 47 -5.04 7.97 -2.92
CA SER A 47 -6.02 7.55 -1.91
C SER A 47 -6.23 6.04 -2.03
N PRO A 48 -5.55 5.23 -1.22
CA PRO A 48 -5.79 3.80 -1.18
C PRO A 48 -7.18 3.50 -0.62
N VAL A 49 -7.80 2.46 -1.17
CA VAL A 49 -9.09 1.92 -0.76
C VAL A 49 -8.82 0.56 -0.14
N ILE A 50 -9.14 0.39 1.13
CA ILE A 50 -8.94 -0.86 1.87
C ILE A 50 -10.30 -1.45 2.20
N THR A 51 -10.54 -2.68 1.71
CA THR A 51 -11.70 -3.50 2.05
C THR A 51 -11.24 -4.77 2.75
N ASP A 52 -12.18 -5.62 3.14
CA ASP A 52 -11.84 -6.92 3.71
C ASP A 52 -11.24 -7.86 2.64
N GLU A 53 -11.56 -7.63 1.35
CA GLU A 53 -11.09 -8.46 0.22
C GLU A 53 -9.74 -7.99 -0.32
N GLY A 54 -9.47 -6.67 -0.31
CA GLY A 54 -8.30 -6.16 -1.02
C GLY A 54 -7.88 -4.73 -0.68
N LEU A 55 -6.71 -4.38 -1.19
CA LEU A 55 -6.15 -3.03 -1.20
C LEU A 55 -6.15 -2.50 -2.63
N TYR A 56 -6.82 -1.38 -2.88
CA TYR A 56 -7.05 -0.87 -4.22
C TYR A 56 -6.67 0.60 -4.36
N CYS A 57 -6.47 1.05 -5.61
CA CYS A 57 -6.36 2.46 -5.97
C CYS A 57 -7.07 2.76 -7.29
N PHE A 58 -7.85 3.85 -7.33
CA PHE A 58 -8.34 4.45 -8.56
C PHE A 58 -7.25 5.34 -9.15
N ILE A 59 -6.70 4.95 -10.29
CA ILE A 59 -5.59 5.67 -10.94
C ILE A 59 -6.09 6.35 -12.20
N VAL A 60 -6.14 7.67 -12.17
CA VAL A 60 -6.53 8.50 -13.32
C VAL A 60 -5.50 8.42 -14.46
N ALA A 61 -5.89 8.87 -15.65
CA ALA A 61 -4.98 8.99 -16.79
C ALA A 61 -3.76 9.85 -16.43
N SER A 62 -2.60 9.23 -16.30
CA SER A 62 -1.41 9.88 -15.74
C SER A 62 -0.13 9.09 -16.03
N PRO A 63 1.06 9.68 -15.84
CA PRO A 63 2.32 8.94 -15.95
C PRO A 63 2.38 7.70 -15.05
N LYS A 64 1.89 7.79 -13.80
CA LYS A 64 1.88 6.64 -12.88
C LYS A 64 1.03 5.48 -13.40
N ARG A 65 -0.10 5.74 -14.09
CA ARG A 65 -0.92 4.69 -14.71
C ARG A 65 -0.14 3.96 -15.81
N ARG A 66 0.62 4.69 -16.63
CA ARG A 66 1.48 4.09 -17.65
C ARG A 66 2.63 3.30 -17.05
N ASP A 67 3.21 3.80 -15.96
CA ASP A 67 4.27 3.10 -15.23
C ASP A 67 3.74 1.75 -14.70
N LEU A 68 2.58 1.73 -14.00
CA LEU A 68 1.98 0.51 -13.46
C LEU A 68 1.57 -0.49 -14.54
N ALA A 69 1.10 -0.01 -15.69
CA ALA A 69 0.75 -0.87 -16.82
C ALA A 69 1.97 -1.57 -17.44
N ARG A 70 3.14 -0.90 -17.43
CA ARG A 70 4.40 -1.43 -17.95
C ARG A 70 5.14 -2.28 -16.93
N ASP A 71 5.25 -1.78 -15.70
CA ASP A 71 5.96 -2.42 -14.58
C ASP A 71 5.09 -2.27 -13.34
N GLY A 72 4.41 -3.33 -12.96
CA GLY A 72 3.47 -3.31 -11.84
C GLY A 72 4.12 -3.17 -10.47
N ARG A 73 5.44 -3.15 -10.33
CA ARG A 73 6.11 -2.97 -9.04
C ARG A 73 5.76 -1.62 -8.44
N TYR A 74 5.48 -1.63 -7.14
CA TYR A 74 5.15 -0.43 -6.38
C TYR A 74 5.76 -0.46 -4.99
N ALA A 75 5.88 0.74 -4.39
CA ALA A 75 5.95 0.92 -2.95
C ALA A 75 4.87 1.93 -2.54
N LEU A 76 4.17 1.63 -1.45
CA LEU A 76 3.15 2.50 -0.86
C LEU A 76 3.60 2.87 0.55
N HIS A 77 3.60 4.16 0.88
CA HIS A 77 4.00 4.69 2.18
C HIS A 77 2.87 5.52 2.77
N SER A 78 2.55 5.33 4.05
CA SER A 78 1.57 6.18 4.76
C SER A 78 2.03 7.64 4.79
N TYR A 79 1.07 8.56 4.88
CA TYR A 79 1.39 9.92 5.32
C TYR A 79 1.90 9.89 6.77
N PRO A 80 2.84 10.75 7.15
CA PRO A 80 3.26 10.84 8.53
C PRO A 80 2.09 11.31 9.41
N PRO A 81 1.88 10.70 10.58
CA PRO A 81 0.94 11.22 11.58
C PRO A 81 1.41 12.60 12.10
N GLU A 82 0.48 13.39 12.65
CA GLU A 82 0.81 14.70 13.24
C GLU A 82 1.48 14.56 14.62
N GLU A 83 1.17 13.50 15.36
CA GLU A 83 1.55 13.37 16.77
C GLU A 83 2.79 12.50 17.00
N ASN A 84 3.23 11.74 16.00
CA ASN A 84 4.37 10.84 16.11
C ASN A 84 4.98 10.58 14.71
N ASP A 85 6.10 9.86 14.67
CA ASP A 85 6.78 9.48 13.41
C ASP A 85 6.48 8.04 12.99
N ASP A 86 5.37 7.45 13.45
CA ASP A 86 4.99 6.11 13.06
C ASP A 86 4.78 6.04 11.55
N GLU A 87 5.30 5.01 10.92
CA GLU A 87 5.23 4.84 9.48
C GLU A 87 4.82 3.41 9.10
N ALA A 88 4.04 3.32 8.04
CA ALA A 88 3.70 2.06 7.40
C ALA A 88 4.10 2.10 5.93
N TYR A 89 4.73 1.02 5.45
CA TYR A 89 4.98 0.88 4.03
C TYR A 89 4.79 -0.55 3.55
N LEU A 90 4.31 -0.65 2.31
CA LEU A 90 4.06 -1.90 1.62
C LEU A 90 4.82 -1.90 0.30
N THR A 91 5.27 -3.07 -0.11
CA THR A 91 5.79 -3.29 -1.46
C THR A 91 5.09 -4.46 -2.11
N GLY A 92 5.02 -4.47 -3.43
CA GLY A 92 4.40 -5.56 -4.16
C GLY A 92 4.19 -5.24 -5.63
N ARG A 93 3.09 -5.80 -6.18
CA ARG A 93 2.70 -5.56 -7.56
C ARG A 93 1.26 -5.08 -7.67
N ALA A 94 1.06 -4.06 -8.47
CA ALA A 94 -0.25 -3.58 -8.85
C ALA A 94 -0.73 -4.37 -10.08
N ALA A 95 -1.95 -4.87 -10.01
CA ALA A 95 -2.64 -5.54 -11.12
C ALA A 95 -3.91 -4.78 -11.46
N ARG A 96 -4.16 -4.54 -12.75
CA ARG A 96 -5.40 -3.92 -13.20
C ARG A 96 -6.57 -4.84 -12.91
N VAL A 97 -7.62 -4.32 -12.26
CA VAL A 97 -8.88 -5.03 -12.04
C VAL A 97 -9.72 -4.93 -13.31
N HIS A 98 -10.21 -6.08 -13.78
CA HIS A 98 -11.08 -6.19 -14.95
C HIS A 98 -12.49 -6.68 -14.62
N ASP A 99 -12.72 -7.16 -13.39
CA ASP A 99 -14.02 -7.63 -12.95
C ASP A 99 -15.00 -6.45 -12.85
N PRO A 100 -16.07 -6.44 -13.66
CA PRO A 100 -17.03 -5.34 -13.69
C PRO A 100 -17.83 -5.22 -12.39
N VAL A 101 -18.02 -6.31 -11.65
CA VAL A 101 -18.75 -6.31 -10.38
C VAL A 101 -17.92 -5.61 -9.32
N VAL A 102 -16.63 -5.96 -9.20
CA VAL A 102 -15.69 -5.31 -8.28
C VAL A 102 -15.55 -3.83 -8.61
N ILE A 103 -15.39 -3.49 -9.90
CA ILE A 103 -15.29 -2.10 -10.37
C ILE A 103 -16.56 -1.32 -9.99
N ALA A 104 -17.74 -1.85 -10.28
CA ALA A 104 -19.01 -1.18 -9.99
C ALA A 104 -19.19 -0.97 -8.49
N THR A 105 -18.97 -2.00 -7.67
CA THR A 105 -19.11 -1.94 -6.22
C THR A 105 -18.20 -0.89 -5.60
N LEU A 106 -16.90 -0.94 -5.94
CA LEU A 106 -15.93 0.00 -5.35
C LEU A 106 -16.14 1.43 -5.86
N SER A 107 -16.48 1.62 -7.15
CA SER A 107 -16.73 2.97 -7.68
C SER A 107 -17.95 3.64 -7.07
N GLN A 108 -19.00 2.89 -6.76
CA GLN A 108 -20.18 3.39 -6.04
C GLN A 108 -19.84 3.74 -4.59
N THR A 109 -19.18 2.83 -3.88
CA THR A 109 -18.83 3.01 -2.46
C THR A 109 -17.91 4.21 -2.25
N TRP A 110 -16.90 4.37 -3.09
CA TRP A 110 -15.93 5.47 -3.02
C TRP A 110 -16.30 6.68 -3.90
N ARG A 111 -17.49 6.67 -4.50
CA ARG A 111 -18.01 7.77 -5.34
C ARG A 111 -17.03 8.20 -6.43
N ALA A 112 -16.35 7.23 -7.04
CA ALA A 112 -15.47 7.51 -8.17
C ALA A 112 -16.29 8.06 -9.35
N SER A 113 -15.94 9.27 -9.80
CA SER A 113 -16.71 9.93 -10.86
C SER A 113 -16.57 9.19 -12.20
N ALA A 114 -17.70 8.84 -12.80
CA ALA A 114 -17.74 8.26 -14.14
C ALA A 114 -17.26 9.22 -15.25
N ALA A 115 -17.20 10.52 -14.97
CA ALA A 115 -16.67 11.53 -15.90
C ALA A 115 -15.14 11.58 -15.96
N VAL A 116 -14.46 10.84 -15.08
CA VAL A 116 -12.99 10.79 -15.01
C VAL A 116 -12.49 9.47 -15.58
N ASP A 117 -11.53 9.53 -16.50
CA ASP A 117 -10.84 8.33 -17.01
C ASP A 117 -9.88 7.77 -15.95
N TRP A 118 -10.34 6.75 -15.24
CA TRP A 118 -9.55 6.01 -14.24
C TRP A 118 -9.56 4.49 -14.52
N HIS A 119 -8.50 3.83 -14.04
CA HIS A 119 -8.45 2.38 -13.92
C HIS A 119 -8.36 2.00 -12.46
N LEU A 120 -9.05 0.93 -12.07
CA LEU A 120 -8.91 0.32 -10.76
C LEU A 120 -7.71 -0.63 -10.77
N TYR A 121 -6.81 -0.48 -9.80
CA TYR A 121 -5.70 -1.40 -9.56
C TYR A 121 -5.84 -2.03 -8.19
N GLU A 122 -5.64 -3.34 -8.11
CA GLU A 122 -5.38 -4.05 -6.86
C GLU A 122 -3.89 -4.00 -6.57
N LEU A 123 -3.54 -3.67 -5.33
CA LEU A 123 -2.17 -3.63 -4.84
C LEU A 123 -1.88 -4.91 -4.05
N GLN A 124 -1.34 -5.92 -4.72
CA GLN A 124 -0.92 -7.18 -4.11
C GLN A 124 0.36 -6.96 -3.30
N VAL A 125 0.46 -7.60 -2.12
CA VAL A 125 1.48 -7.32 -1.12
C VAL A 125 2.58 -8.39 -1.14
N ASP A 126 3.83 -7.97 -1.27
CA ASP A 126 5.02 -8.80 -1.04
C ASP A 126 5.57 -8.61 0.37
N THR A 127 5.64 -7.34 0.81
CA THR A 127 6.05 -7.00 2.17
C THR A 127 5.15 -5.92 2.74
N ALA A 128 4.87 -6.01 4.04
CA ALA A 128 4.17 -5.00 4.81
C ALA A 128 4.96 -4.71 6.08
N THR A 129 5.33 -3.46 6.31
CA THR A 129 6.16 -3.03 7.43
C THR A 129 5.49 -1.90 8.19
N LEU A 130 5.49 -2.02 9.51
CA LEU A 130 5.16 -0.97 10.45
C LEU A 130 6.41 -0.60 11.25
N ARG A 131 6.71 0.68 11.36
CA ARG A 131 7.73 1.20 12.29
C ARG A 131 7.07 2.15 13.28
N ARG A 132 7.39 1.98 14.55
CA ARG A 132 6.95 2.84 15.63
C ARG A 132 8.16 3.52 16.24
N HIS A 133 8.16 4.85 16.25
CA HIS A 133 9.26 5.67 16.74
C HIS A 133 9.10 6.08 18.23
N GLY A 134 8.08 5.56 18.91
CA GLY A 134 7.83 5.81 20.33
C GLY A 134 6.94 7.02 20.61
N PRO A 135 6.58 7.28 21.88
CA PRO A 135 5.74 8.40 22.24
C PRO A 135 6.45 9.71 21.93
N GLY A 136 5.87 10.51 21.07
CA GLY A 136 6.23 11.90 20.87
C GLY A 136 7.34 12.17 19.87
N GLY A 137 7.35 11.57 18.68
CA GLY A 137 8.11 11.91 17.45
C GLY A 137 9.00 13.16 17.35
N ALA A 138 9.10 13.93 18.44
CA ALA A 138 10.09 14.97 18.58
C ALA A 138 11.46 14.32 18.72
N LEU A 139 12.32 14.54 17.75
CA LEU A 139 13.76 14.31 17.91
C LEU A 139 14.16 14.95 19.25
N PRO A 140 14.55 14.16 20.28
CA PRO A 140 15.04 14.77 21.49
C PRO A 140 16.35 15.46 21.15
N LEU A 141 16.38 16.77 21.26
CA LEU A 141 17.60 17.59 21.20
C LEU A 141 18.59 17.24 22.30
N ALA A 142 18.35 16.20 23.07
CA ALA A 142 19.17 15.78 24.20
C ALA A 142 19.45 14.28 24.18
N ALA A 143 20.66 13.96 23.77
CA ALA A 143 21.64 13.05 24.40
C ALA A 143 21.28 11.58 24.71
N THR A 144 20.15 11.02 24.35
CA THR A 144 19.95 9.57 24.41
C THR A 144 19.45 9.13 23.03
N PRO A 145 20.20 8.27 22.30
CA PRO A 145 19.68 7.74 21.05
C PRO A 145 18.36 7.01 21.37
N PRO A 146 17.28 7.26 20.61
CA PRO A 146 16.05 6.54 20.79
C PRO A 146 16.36 5.05 20.69
N ALA A 147 15.82 4.26 21.60
CA ALA A 147 15.77 2.83 21.41
C ALA A 147 15.26 2.60 19.98
N HIS A 148 15.94 1.74 19.22
CA HIS A 148 15.63 1.49 17.81
C HIS A 148 14.12 1.39 17.61
N PRO A 149 13.55 2.01 16.53
CA PRO A 149 12.13 1.96 16.28
C PRO A 149 11.67 0.50 16.24
N LEU A 150 10.58 0.19 16.94
CA LEU A 150 10.00 -1.13 16.91
C LEU A 150 9.49 -1.39 15.50
N SER A 151 10.21 -2.22 14.75
CA SER A 151 9.85 -2.57 13.38
C SER A 151 9.25 -3.98 13.33
N ARG A 152 8.08 -4.10 12.72
CA ARG A 152 7.46 -5.38 12.36
C ARG A 152 7.32 -5.46 10.86
N THR A 153 7.74 -6.57 10.28
CA THR A 153 7.61 -6.81 8.84
C THR A 153 7.01 -8.18 8.59
N TRP A 154 5.93 -8.21 7.85
CA TRP A 154 5.38 -9.41 7.23
C TRP A 154 5.90 -9.55 5.80
N ARG A 155 6.06 -10.80 5.35
CA ARG A 155 6.47 -11.14 3.97
C ARG A 155 5.58 -12.23 3.42
N ALA A 156 5.09 -12.03 2.19
CA ALA A 156 4.38 -13.08 1.47
C ALA A 156 5.28 -14.32 1.31
N ARG A 157 4.75 -15.48 1.61
CA ARG A 157 5.47 -16.73 1.32
C ARG A 157 5.60 -16.86 -0.20
N LEU A 158 6.81 -17.04 -0.70
CA LEU A 158 7.02 -17.42 -2.08
C LEU A 158 6.34 -18.78 -2.29
N SER A 159 5.38 -18.87 -3.19
CA SER A 159 4.86 -20.15 -3.65
C SER A 159 6.08 -20.93 -4.19
N ARG A 160 6.43 -22.06 -3.55
CA ARG A 160 7.44 -22.96 -4.10
C ARG A 160 6.94 -23.36 -5.50
N PRO A 161 7.75 -23.25 -6.54
CA PRO A 161 7.38 -23.86 -7.81
C PRO A 161 7.11 -25.34 -7.53
N LEU A 162 5.95 -25.83 -7.98
CA LEU A 162 5.66 -27.25 -8.00
C LEU A 162 6.84 -27.95 -8.68
N ALA A 163 7.56 -28.81 -7.94
CA ALA A 163 8.56 -29.67 -8.53
C ALA A 163 7.83 -30.51 -9.59
N ILE A 164 8.15 -30.29 -10.86
CA ILE A 164 7.70 -31.15 -11.94
C ILE A 164 8.40 -32.47 -11.66
N ALA A 165 7.62 -33.44 -11.20
CA ALA A 165 8.09 -34.82 -11.08
C ALA A 165 8.39 -35.31 -12.51
N SER A 166 9.65 -35.66 -12.76
CA SER A 166 10.14 -36.28 -13.98
C SER A 166 9.69 -37.72 -14.07
#